data_68b4af78b155b3f74567b83c4fa37111
#
_entry.id   68b4af78b155b3f74567b83c4fa37111
#
_cell.length_a   1.000
_cell.length_b   1.000
_cell.length_c   1.000
_cell.angle_alpha   90.00
_cell.angle_beta   90.00
_cell.angle_gamma   90.00
#
_symmetry.space_group_name_H-M   'P 1'
#
loop_
_entity.id
_entity.type
_entity.pdbx_description
1 polymer ?
#
loop_
_entity_poly.entity_id
_entity_poly.type
_entity_poly.pdbx_seq_one_letter_code
_entity_poly.pdbx_strand_id
1 'polypeptide(L)'
;ATDAPVLVIEILSDSTATWDRGGKFAAYRQLPSLQEYVLIDPQAQTVELYRRNAAQRFELYAWDARTNPGPCEFASVGLLWPLADVFEGVVLEQPTDPAAAP
;
A
#
# COMPACT_ATOMS: atom_id res chain seq x y z
N ALA A 1 -16.08 7.21 -15.96
CA ALA A 1 -14.91 6.71 -15.36
C ALA A 1 -14.54 7.61 -14.23
N THR A 2 -14.26 7.04 -13.18
CA THR A 2 -13.89 7.86 -12.07
C THR A 2 -12.42 7.86 -11.93
N ASP A 3 -11.90 9.01 -11.94
CA ASP A 3 -10.49 9.19 -11.76
C ASP A 3 -10.21 9.75 -10.40
N ALA A 4 -11.03 9.37 -9.43
CA ALA A 4 -10.92 9.90 -8.08
C ALA A 4 -10.71 8.76 -7.09
N PRO A 5 -9.53 8.16 -7.07
CA PRO A 5 -9.29 7.04 -6.16
C PRO A 5 -9.29 7.50 -4.72
N VAL A 6 -9.89 6.68 -3.86
CA VAL A 6 -9.89 6.90 -2.43
C VAL A 6 -8.75 6.12 -1.78
N LEU A 7 -8.42 4.98 -2.35
CA LEU A 7 -7.39 4.09 -1.84
C LEU A 7 -6.50 3.66 -2.99
N VAL A 8 -5.20 3.80 -2.82
CA VAL A 8 -4.21 3.33 -3.79
C VAL A 8 -3.28 2.37 -3.08
N ILE A 9 -3.07 1.21 -3.69
CA ILE A 9 -2.17 0.19 -3.15
C ILE A 9 -1.09 -0.09 -4.17
N GLU A 10 0.17 0.07 -3.75
CA GLU A 10 1.32 -0.23 -4.59
C GLU A 10 2.10 -1.38 -3.99
N ILE A 11 2.47 -2.33 -4.82
CA ILE A 11 3.28 -3.47 -4.39
C ILE A 11 4.70 -3.21 -4.82
N LEU A 12 5.61 -3.19 -3.86
CA LEU A 12 6.99 -2.81 -4.11
C LEU A 12 7.79 -3.98 -4.66
N SER A 13 8.75 -3.64 -5.50
CA SER A 13 9.78 -4.57 -5.92
C SER A 13 11.12 -3.89 -5.71
N ASP A 14 12.20 -4.67 -5.81
CA ASP A 14 13.52 -4.11 -5.58
C ASP A 14 13.81 -2.90 -6.45
N SER A 15 13.38 -2.98 -7.70
CA SER A 15 13.73 -1.93 -8.65
C SER A 15 12.86 -0.69 -8.53
N THR A 16 11.70 -0.79 -7.87
CA THR A 16 10.76 0.33 -7.85
C THR A 16 10.52 0.92 -6.47
N ALA A 17 11.07 0.30 -5.42
CA ALA A 17 10.72 0.69 -4.06
C ALA A 17 10.99 2.17 -3.76
N THR A 18 12.15 2.67 -4.17
CA THR A 18 12.49 4.06 -3.91
C THR A 18 11.57 5.01 -4.63
N TRP A 19 11.27 4.70 -5.89
CA TRP A 19 10.37 5.52 -6.69
C TRP A 19 8.97 5.52 -6.08
N ASP A 20 8.49 4.35 -5.68
CA ASP A 20 7.15 4.25 -5.12
C ASP A 20 7.04 5.01 -3.81
N ARG A 21 8.08 4.97 -2.98
CA ARG A 21 8.03 5.67 -1.70
C ARG A 21 8.15 7.17 -1.84
N GLY A 22 8.75 7.65 -2.90
CA GLY A 22 8.96 9.07 -3.09
C GLY A 22 8.11 9.65 -4.19
N GLY A 23 8.37 9.21 -5.42
CA GLY A 23 7.78 9.85 -6.58
C GLY A 23 6.29 9.63 -6.71
N LYS A 24 5.86 8.39 -6.56
CA LYS A 24 4.43 8.10 -6.73
C LYS A 24 3.59 8.69 -5.61
N PHE A 25 4.07 8.61 -4.38
CA PHE A 25 3.30 9.20 -3.29
C PHE A 25 3.17 10.70 -3.47
N ALA A 26 4.25 11.35 -3.87
CA ALA A 26 4.20 12.80 -4.11
C ALA A 26 3.15 13.15 -5.16
N ALA A 27 2.98 12.30 -6.16
CA ALA A 27 1.98 12.53 -7.19
C ALA A 27 0.58 12.23 -6.68
N TYR A 28 0.40 11.08 -6.04
CA TYR A 28 -0.94 10.66 -5.61
C TYR A 28 -1.51 11.53 -4.51
N ARG A 29 -0.67 12.00 -3.59
CA ARG A 29 -1.18 12.79 -2.47
C ARG A 29 -1.77 14.13 -2.90
N GLN A 30 -1.55 14.52 -4.14
CA GLN A 30 -2.13 15.73 -4.68
C GLN A 30 -3.60 15.55 -5.05
N LEU A 31 -4.07 14.31 -5.11
CA LEU A 31 -5.46 14.05 -5.45
C LEU A 31 -6.34 14.32 -4.25
N PRO A 32 -7.31 15.23 -4.37
CA PRO A 32 -8.15 15.56 -3.20
C PRO A 32 -8.97 14.39 -2.69
N SER A 33 -9.28 13.44 -3.57
CA SER A 33 -10.09 12.29 -3.19
C SER A 33 -9.31 11.24 -2.40
N LEU A 34 -8.00 11.25 -2.49
CA LEU A 34 -7.19 10.17 -1.91
C LEU A 34 -7.20 10.24 -0.39
N GLN A 35 -7.65 9.17 0.24
CA GLN A 35 -7.68 9.07 1.70
C GLN A 35 -6.56 8.18 2.22
N GLU A 36 -6.19 7.14 1.48
CA GLU A 36 -5.15 6.23 1.93
C GLU A 36 -4.26 5.79 0.80
N TYR A 37 -2.98 5.74 1.06
CA TYR A 37 -1.97 5.28 0.11
C TYR A 37 -1.16 4.20 0.79
N VAL A 38 -1.11 3.01 0.19
CA VAL A 38 -0.55 1.82 0.83
C VAL A 38 0.61 1.30 0.01
N LEU A 39 1.70 0.98 0.70
CA LEU A 39 2.87 0.34 0.10
C LEU A 39 3.05 -1.02 0.73
N ILE A 40 3.01 -2.07 -0.07
CA ILE A 40 3.19 -3.43 0.38
C ILE A 40 4.54 -3.92 -0.10
N ASP A 41 5.38 -4.36 0.83
CA ASP A 41 6.70 -4.89 0.50
C ASP A 41 6.71 -6.38 0.85
N PRO A 42 6.53 -7.26 -0.15
CA PRO A 42 6.47 -8.70 0.13
C PRO A 42 7.79 -9.28 0.60
N GLN A 43 8.90 -8.71 0.19
CA GLN A 43 10.20 -9.22 0.59
C GLN A 43 10.50 -8.92 2.05
N ALA A 44 10.25 -7.69 2.45
CA ALA A 44 10.45 -7.30 3.84
C ALA A 44 9.29 -7.71 4.73
N GLN A 45 8.16 -8.11 4.12
CA GLN A 45 6.93 -8.45 4.82
C GLN A 45 6.43 -7.28 5.67
N THR A 46 6.37 -6.12 5.05
CA THR A 46 5.88 -4.91 5.69
C THR A 46 4.80 -4.26 4.87
N VAL A 47 3.93 -3.53 5.55
CA VAL A 47 2.90 -2.70 4.93
C VAL A 47 3.00 -1.33 5.55
N GLU A 48 3.09 -0.31 4.70
CA GLU A 48 3.07 1.08 5.14
C GLU A 48 1.83 1.74 4.56
N LEU A 49 1.08 2.42 5.40
CA LEU A 49 -0.16 3.06 4.99
C LEU A 49 -0.11 4.52 5.41
N TYR A 50 -0.28 5.40 4.44
CA TYR A 50 -0.40 6.82 4.70
C TYR A 50 -1.87 7.19 4.64
N ARG A 51 -2.39 7.70 5.75
CA ARG A 51 -3.81 8.04 5.89
C ARG A 51 -3.96 9.54 6.07
N ARG A 52 -4.84 10.12 5.27
CA ARG A 52 -5.12 11.56 5.37
C ARG A 52 -5.94 11.83 6.62
N ASN A 53 -5.49 12.79 7.43
CA ASN A 53 -6.20 13.13 8.65
C ASN A 53 -7.08 14.37 8.44
N ALA A 54 -7.73 14.82 9.51
CA ALA A 54 -8.63 15.95 9.42
C ALA A 54 -7.93 17.24 9.04
N ALA A 55 -6.63 17.33 9.29
CA ALA A 55 -5.85 18.50 8.91
C ALA A 55 -5.35 18.42 7.47
N GLN A 56 -5.80 17.41 6.70
CA GLN A 56 -5.40 17.19 5.32
C GLN A 56 -3.93 16.82 5.20
N ARG A 57 -3.38 16.19 6.21
CA ARG A 57 -2.02 15.68 6.20
C ARG A 57 -2.06 14.18 6.27
N PHE A 58 -1.01 13.53 5.76
CA PHE A 58 -0.93 12.09 5.77
C PHE A 58 -0.14 11.62 6.98
N GLU A 59 -0.72 10.67 7.70
CA GLU A 59 -0.10 10.01 8.85
C GLU A 59 0.30 8.61 8.46
N LEU A 60 1.48 8.18 8.91
CA LEU A 60 2.00 6.86 8.56
C LEU A 60 1.62 5.84 9.63
N TYR A 61 1.03 4.75 9.17
CA TYR A 61 0.79 3.55 9.97
C TYR A 61 1.56 2.41 9.33
N ALA A 62 2.23 1.61 10.13
CA ALA A 62 3.09 0.56 9.59
C ALA A 62 2.84 -0.76 10.31
N TRP A 63 2.89 -1.84 9.55
CA TRP A 63 2.79 -3.19 10.09
C TRP A 63 3.96 -4.00 9.56
N ASP A 64 4.48 -4.88 10.40
CA ASP A 64 5.65 -5.69 10.09
C ASP A 64 5.39 -7.07 10.66
N ALA A 65 5.56 -8.10 9.85
CA ALA A 65 5.24 -9.45 10.27
C ALA A 65 6.03 -9.88 11.52
N ARG A 66 7.18 -9.24 11.74
CA ARG A 66 8.04 -9.63 12.86
C ARG A 66 7.79 -8.83 14.12
N THR A 67 7.34 -7.58 14.00
CA THR A 67 7.25 -6.68 15.15
C THR A 67 5.86 -6.14 15.39
N ASN A 68 5.04 -6.01 14.36
CA ASN A 68 3.69 -5.48 14.47
C ASN A 68 2.81 -6.10 13.40
N PRO A 69 2.36 -7.35 13.62
CA PRO A 69 1.71 -8.11 12.56
C PRO A 69 0.29 -7.70 12.20
N GLY A 70 -0.22 -6.66 12.77
CA GLY A 70 -1.52 -6.19 12.35
C GLY A 70 -2.63 -6.64 13.25
N PRO A 71 -3.89 -6.65 12.79
CA PRO A 71 -4.33 -6.54 11.39
C PRO A 71 -4.16 -5.15 10.81
N CYS A 72 -4.00 -5.10 9.49
CA CYS A 72 -3.95 -3.84 8.80
C CYS A 72 -5.35 -3.25 8.66
N GLU A 73 -5.49 -1.98 8.95
CA GLU A 73 -6.77 -1.33 8.83
C GLU A 73 -6.77 -0.38 7.65
N PHE A 74 -7.64 -0.64 6.68
CA PHE A 74 -7.84 0.25 5.54
C PHE A 74 -9.14 1.01 5.78
N ALA A 75 -9.04 2.07 6.56
CA ALA A 75 -10.23 2.77 7.07
C ALA A 75 -11.08 3.37 5.97
N SER A 76 -10.47 3.77 4.88
CA SER A 76 -11.22 4.40 3.79
C SER A 76 -12.24 3.47 3.17
N VAL A 77 -12.02 2.16 3.28
CA VAL A 77 -12.94 1.15 2.73
C VAL A 77 -13.50 0.25 3.82
N GLY A 78 -13.22 0.55 5.09
CA GLY A 78 -13.80 -0.20 6.20
C GLY A 78 -13.31 -1.63 6.29
N LEU A 79 -12.05 -1.89 5.96
CA LEU A 79 -11.53 -3.24 5.90
C LEU A 79 -10.44 -3.46 6.94
N LEU A 80 -10.55 -4.53 7.71
CA LEU A 80 -9.48 -5.03 8.56
C LEU A 80 -8.94 -6.30 7.92
N TRP A 81 -7.64 -6.34 7.69
CA TRP A 81 -7.05 -7.43 6.92
C TRP A 81 -5.81 -7.94 7.64
N PRO A 82 -5.81 -9.18 8.15
CA PRO A 82 -4.61 -9.72 8.81
C PRO A 82 -3.41 -9.67 7.89
N LEU A 83 -2.26 -9.35 8.45
CA LEU A 83 -1.06 -9.17 7.66
C LEU A 83 -0.70 -10.41 6.86
N ALA A 84 -0.85 -11.58 7.46
CA ALA A 84 -0.56 -12.82 6.76
C ALA A 84 -1.43 -12.97 5.52
N ASP A 85 -2.70 -12.56 5.63
CA ASP A 85 -3.62 -12.65 4.50
C ASP A 85 -3.26 -11.64 3.42
N VAL A 86 -2.76 -10.48 3.82
CA VAL A 86 -2.33 -9.49 2.85
C VAL A 86 -1.23 -10.06 1.97
N PHE A 87 -0.23 -10.66 2.58
CA PHE A 87 0.89 -11.19 1.80
C PHE A 87 0.48 -12.41 0.99
N GLU A 88 -0.40 -13.23 1.51
CA GLU A 88 -0.90 -14.37 0.77
C GLU A 88 -1.65 -13.90 -0.48
N GLY A 89 -2.48 -12.87 -0.32
CA GLY A 89 -3.20 -12.32 -1.44
C GLY A 89 -2.29 -11.71 -2.48
N VAL A 90 -1.25 -11.02 -2.04
CA VAL A 90 -0.29 -10.42 -2.95
C VAL A 90 0.44 -11.49 -3.76
N VAL A 91 0.83 -12.57 -3.10
CA VAL A 91 1.51 -13.67 -3.80
C VAL A 91 0.60 -14.28 -4.86
N LEU A 92 -0.68 -14.44 -4.53
CA LEU A 92 -1.62 -15.03 -5.48
C LEU A 92 -1.87 -14.10 -6.66
N GLU A 93 -1.90 -12.82 -6.41
CA GLU A 93 -2.19 -11.87 -7.46
C GLU A 93 -0.96 -11.39 -8.16
N GLN A 94 0.17 -11.63 -7.59
CA GLN A 94 1.38 -11.32 -8.29
C GLN A 94 1.36 -12.18 -9.51
N PRO A 95 0.90 -11.67 -10.59
CA PRO A 95 0.97 -12.47 -11.79
C PRO A 95 2.41 -12.70 -11.94
N THR A 96 2.76 -13.89 -11.99
CA THR A 96 3.98 -14.23 -12.59
C THR A 96 3.93 -13.49 -13.86
N ASP A 97 4.17 -12.33 -13.81
CA ASP A 97 4.30 -11.55 -14.97
C ASP A 97 5.24 -12.30 -15.88
N PRO A 98 4.74 -12.83 -16.95
CA PRO A 98 5.60 -13.54 -17.87
C PRO A 98 6.68 -12.64 -18.35
N ALA A 99 6.43 -11.39 -18.36
CA ALA A 99 7.44 -10.48 -18.76
C ALA A 99 8.45 -10.33 -17.65
N ALA A 100 8.01 -10.47 -16.44
CA ALA A 100 8.93 -10.45 -15.33
C ALA A 100 9.52 -11.80 -15.14
N ALA A 101 8.85 -12.80 -15.62
CA ALA A 101 9.33 -14.14 -15.49
C ALA A 101 10.11 -14.50 -16.69
N PRO A 102 10.58 -13.92 -17.46
CA PRO A 102 11.26 -14.31 -18.69
C PRO A 102 12.39 -15.12 -18.63
#